data_99ed45074757214b5cffecff96694bb9
#
_entry.id   99ed45074757214b5cffecff96694bb9
#
_cell.length_a   1.000
_cell.length_b   1.000
_cell.length_c   1.000
_cell.angle_alpha   90.00
_cell.angle_beta   90.00
_cell.angle_gamma   90.00
#
_symmetry.space_group_name_H-M   'P 1'
#
loop_
_entity.id
_entity.type
_entity.pdbx_description
1 polymer ?
#
loop_
_entity_poly.entity_id
_entity_poly.type
_entity_poly.pdbx_seq_one_letter_code
_entity_poly.pdbx_strand_id
1 'polypeptide(L)'
;MKRRTLVAAAGILAIAGSIPLSALAAEKTIVVGVTAGPHAEIMEVVKGIAEKQGMKIRIVEFNDFVQPNAALVAGDLDINSFQHKPYMDQQNEDRGYKLASAAPTITFPLTYYTRKGYKTLPRRHSE
;
A
#
# COMPACT_ATOMS: atom_id res chain seq x y z
N MET A 1 -57.64 40.51 -41.01
CA MET A 1 -57.93 41.33 -39.81
C MET A 1 -57.79 40.50 -38.55
N LYS A 2 -57.12 41.12 -37.59
CA LYS A 2 -56.99 40.82 -36.15
C LYS A 2 -55.93 39.72 -35.77
N ARG A 3 -54.79 40.15 -35.64
CA ARG A 3 -53.91 40.40 -34.46
C ARG A 3 -54.64 40.21 -33.12
N ARG A 4 -54.11 39.36 -32.29
CA ARG A 4 -53.95 39.57 -30.80
C ARG A 4 -53.45 38.31 -30.12
N THR A 5 -52.24 38.46 -29.69
CA THR A 5 -51.76 38.20 -28.34
C THR A 5 -51.82 36.78 -27.83
N LEU A 6 -50.65 36.24 -27.65
CA LEU A 6 -50.35 35.48 -26.45
C LEU A 6 -48.87 35.60 -26.14
N VAL A 7 -48.58 36.66 -25.40
CA VAL A 7 -47.43 36.75 -24.52
C VAL A 7 -47.91 36.27 -23.17
N ALA A 8 -47.51 35.10 -22.73
CA ALA A 8 -47.50 34.69 -21.33
C ALA A 8 -47.11 33.20 -21.23
N ALA A 9 -45.89 32.91 -21.06
CA ALA A 9 -45.40 31.72 -20.28
C ALA A 9 -43.87 31.58 -20.42
N ALA A 10 -43.19 32.66 -20.10
CA ALA A 10 -41.75 32.58 -19.88
C ALA A 10 -41.49 32.91 -18.40
N GLY A 11 -41.56 31.91 -17.56
CA GLY A 11 -41.39 32.19 -16.14
C GLY A 11 -41.46 30.96 -15.26
N ILE A 12 -40.92 29.84 -15.70
CA ILE A 12 -40.75 28.73 -14.78
C ILE A 12 -39.47 28.01 -15.13
N LEU A 13 -38.62 27.98 -14.17
CA LEU A 13 -37.56 27.03 -13.87
C LEU A 13 -36.16 27.33 -14.30
N ALA A 14 -35.55 28.10 -13.52
CA ALA A 14 -34.14 27.94 -13.24
C ALA A 14 -33.92 27.73 -11.71
N ILE A 15 -34.57 26.71 -11.16
CA ILE A 15 -34.14 26.12 -9.90
C ILE A 15 -33.54 24.75 -10.27
N ALA A 16 -32.52 24.78 -11.11
CA ALA A 16 -31.59 23.68 -11.17
C ALA A 16 -30.80 23.71 -9.83
N GLY A 17 -31.31 22.92 -8.90
CA GLY A 17 -30.67 22.71 -7.64
C GLY A 17 -29.21 22.41 -7.84
N SER A 18 -28.36 23.27 -7.34
CA SER A 18 -26.95 23.00 -7.10
C SER A 18 -26.90 21.87 -6.08
N ILE A 19 -27.05 20.65 -6.55
CA ILE A 19 -26.64 19.50 -5.78
C ILE A 19 -25.13 19.72 -5.60
N PRO A 20 -24.62 19.97 -4.38
CA PRO A 20 -23.21 19.90 -4.19
C PRO A 20 -22.83 18.48 -4.59
N LEU A 21 -22.13 18.34 -5.67
CA LEU A 21 -21.41 17.13 -6.01
C LEU A 21 -20.30 17.06 -4.96
N SER A 22 -20.69 16.75 -3.73
CA SER A 22 -19.74 16.26 -2.73
C SER A 22 -19.16 15.06 -3.41
N ALA A 23 -17.99 15.27 -4.01
CA ALA A 23 -17.18 14.17 -4.49
C ALA A 23 -17.10 13.21 -3.32
N LEU A 24 -17.85 12.10 -3.37
CA LEU A 24 -17.52 10.93 -2.61
C LEU A 24 -16.10 10.59 -3.09
N ALA A 25 -15.11 11.17 -2.46
CA ALA A 25 -13.77 10.66 -2.53
C ALA A 25 -13.91 9.22 -2.07
N ALA A 26 -13.94 8.29 -3.02
CA ALA A 26 -13.97 6.88 -2.71
C ALA A 26 -12.82 6.66 -1.74
N GLU A 27 -13.14 6.29 -0.49
CA GLU A 27 -12.13 6.01 0.53
C GLU A 27 -11.23 4.92 -0.02
N LYS A 28 -10.08 5.34 -0.53
CA LYS A 28 -9.13 4.40 -1.13
C LYS A 28 -8.61 3.49 -0.01
N THR A 29 -8.96 2.22 -0.09
CA THR A 29 -8.39 1.21 0.80
C THR A 29 -6.97 0.90 0.34
N ILE A 30 -6.00 1.10 1.21
CA ILE A 30 -4.59 0.75 0.96
C ILE A 30 -4.40 -0.74 1.22
N VAL A 31 -3.92 -1.48 0.24
CA VAL A 31 -3.66 -2.91 0.34
C VAL A 31 -2.20 -3.15 0.67
N VAL A 32 -1.95 -3.76 1.82
CA VAL A 32 -0.60 -3.98 2.36
C VAL A 32 -0.28 -5.46 2.40
N GLY A 33 0.76 -5.88 1.69
CA GLY A 33 1.30 -7.23 1.76
C GLY A 33 2.32 -7.37 2.91
N VAL A 34 2.18 -8.41 3.72
CA VAL A 34 3.11 -8.73 4.81
C VAL A 34 3.41 -10.22 4.83
N THR A 35 4.49 -10.61 5.48
CA THR A 35 4.68 -12.02 5.86
C THR A 35 4.07 -12.28 7.23
N ALA A 36 3.61 -13.51 7.44
CA ALA A 36 3.06 -13.97 8.72
C ALA A 36 4.06 -13.73 9.89
N GLY A 37 3.51 -13.49 11.07
CA GLY A 37 4.28 -13.21 12.29
C GLY A 37 4.51 -11.72 12.54
N PRO A 38 5.70 -11.29 12.99
CA PRO A 38 5.92 -9.93 13.50
C PRO A 38 5.56 -8.80 12.53
N HIS A 39 5.73 -8.99 11.23
CA HIS A 39 5.32 -7.98 10.24
C HIS A 39 3.80 -7.81 10.20
N ALA A 40 3.05 -8.91 10.27
CA ALA A 40 1.60 -8.88 10.31
C ALA A 40 1.09 -8.23 11.61
N GLU A 41 1.65 -8.61 12.76
CA GLU A 41 1.28 -8.06 14.07
C GLU A 41 1.48 -6.54 14.13
N ILE A 42 2.63 -6.06 13.65
CA ILE A 42 2.92 -4.62 13.59
C ILE A 42 1.94 -3.92 12.65
N MET A 43 1.63 -4.52 11.50
CA MET A 43 0.74 -3.91 10.53
C MET A 43 -0.71 -3.83 11.03
N GLU A 44 -1.17 -4.77 11.87
CA GLU A 44 -2.47 -4.65 12.54
C GLU A 44 -2.52 -3.45 13.49
N VAL A 45 -1.43 -3.15 14.20
CA VAL A 45 -1.34 -1.94 15.03
C VAL A 45 -1.38 -0.68 14.17
N VAL A 46 -0.62 -0.66 13.06
CA VAL A 46 -0.61 0.46 12.10
C VAL A 46 -1.98 0.68 11.51
N LYS A 47 -2.69 -0.38 11.13
CA LYS A 47 -4.07 -0.32 10.65
C LYS A 47 -5.00 0.35 11.64
N GLY A 48 -4.96 -0.04 12.92
CA GLY A 48 -5.78 0.57 13.95
C GLY A 48 -5.47 2.06 14.19
N ILE A 49 -4.22 2.50 13.97
CA ILE A 49 -3.85 3.92 14.03
C ILE A 49 -4.36 4.66 12.79
N ALA A 50 -4.20 4.08 11.60
CA ALA A 50 -4.62 4.64 10.32
C ALA A 50 -6.15 4.84 10.25
N GLU A 51 -6.92 3.89 10.77
CA GLU A 51 -8.38 3.98 10.85
C GLU A 51 -8.84 5.20 11.66
N LYS A 52 -8.15 5.54 12.75
CA LYS A 52 -8.43 6.74 13.55
C LYS A 52 -8.16 8.04 12.79
N GLN A 53 -7.37 7.96 11.72
CA GLN A 53 -7.04 9.08 10.82
C GLN A 53 -7.88 9.06 9.53
N GLY A 54 -8.89 8.18 9.44
CA GLY A 54 -9.78 8.08 8.28
C GLY A 54 -9.17 7.29 7.10
N MET A 55 -8.07 6.57 7.31
CA MET A 55 -7.46 5.71 6.28
C MET A 55 -7.88 4.26 6.48
N LYS A 56 -8.23 3.58 5.39
CA LYS A 56 -8.55 2.15 5.42
C LYS A 56 -7.36 1.33 4.94
N ILE A 57 -6.95 0.35 5.72
CA ILE A 57 -5.90 -0.60 5.37
C ILE A 57 -6.48 -2.01 5.31
N ARG A 58 -6.16 -2.73 4.24
CA ARG A 58 -6.42 -4.17 4.09
C ARG A 58 -5.08 -4.91 4.07
N ILE A 59 -4.89 -5.79 5.03
CA ILE A 59 -3.68 -6.60 5.15
C ILE A 59 -3.87 -7.90 4.38
N VAL A 60 -2.84 -8.28 3.64
CA VAL A 60 -2.73 -9.56 2.92
C VAL A 60 -1.48 -10.26 3.42
N GLU A 61 -1.65 -11.42 4.06
CA GLU A 61 -0.54 -12.21 4.57
C GLU A 61 -0.05 -13.21 3.52
N PHE A 62 1.28 -13.33 3.44
CA PHE A 62 1.97 -14.30 2.60
C PHE A 62 2.80 -15.25 3.47
N ASN A 63 2.86 -16.49 3.05
CA ASN A 63 3.65 -17.53 3.73
C ASN A 63 5.04 -17.75 3.11
N ASP A 64 5.42 -16.94 2.14
CA ASP A 64 6.71 -16.98 1.47
C ASP A 64 7.26 -15.57 1.21
N PHE A 65 8.51 -15.49 0.75
CA PHE A 65 9.21 -14.23 0.53
C PHE A 65 9.31 -13.83 -0.95
N VAL A 66 8.68 -14.58 -1.86
CA VAL A 66 8.74 -14.31 -3.31
C VAL A 66 7.47 -13.60 -3.78
N GLN A 67 6.32 -14.10 -3.34
CA GLN A 67 5.01 -13.62 -3.78
C GLN A 67 4.74 -12.14 -3.44
N PRO A 68 5.13 -11.60 -2.27
CA PRO A 68 4.79 -10.21 -1.93
C PRO A 68 5.31 -9.19 -2.94
N ASN A 69 6.52 -9.37 -3.49
CA ASN A 69 7.05 -8.49 -4.52
C ASN A 69 6.36 -8.69 -5.87
N ALA A 70 6.05 -9.92 -6.23
CA ALA A 70 5.32 -10.21 -7.46
C ALA A 70 3.91 -9.59 -7.44
N ALA A 71 3.19 -9.73 -6.33
CA ALA A 71 1.86 -9.13 -6.14
C ALA A 71 1.89 -7.60 -6.16
N LEU A 72 2.93 -6.97 -5.58
CA LEU A 72 3.11 -5.53 -5.64
C LEU A 72 3.35 -5.04 -7.08
N VAL A 73 4.20 -5.73 -7.83
CA VAL A 73 4.48 -5.38 -9.23
C VAL A 73 3.27 -5.63 -10.13
N ALA A 74 2.46 -6.63 -9.83
CA ALA A 74 1.21 -6.91 -10.54
C ALA A 74 0.11 -5.87 -10.25
N GLY A 75 0.25 -5.06 -9.18
CA GLY A 75 -0.75 -4.08 -8.78
C GLY A 75 -1.83 -4.64 -7.84
N ASP A 76 -1.65 -5.84 -7.33
CA ASP A 76 -2.55 -6.48 -6.35
C ASP A 76 -2.38 -5.88 -4.93
N LEU A 77 -1.24 -5.22 -4.70
CA LEU A 77 -0.89 -4.51 -3.49
C LEU A 77 -0.52 -3.06 -3.80
N ASP A 78 -0.74 -2.16 -2.86
CA ASP A 78 -0.22 -0.80 -2.92
C ASP A 78 1.18 -0.70 -2.30
N ILE A 79 1.44 -1.46 -1.24
CA ILE A 79 2.73 -1.56 -0.55
C ILE A 79 2.96 -2.96 0.00
N ASN A 80 4.19 -3.29 0.35
CA ASN A 80 4.51 -4.46 1.17
C ASN A 80 5.50 -4.13 2.30
N SER A 81 5.50 -4.94 3.35
CA SER A 81 6.40 -4.82 4.50
C SER A 81 6.84 -6.21 4.96
N PHE A 82 8.01 -6.67 4.49
CA PHE A 82 8.53 -7.99 4.84
C PHE A 82 10.04 -8.15 4.61
N GLN A 83 10.66 -7.30 3.80
CA GLN A 83 12.01 -7.51 3.28
C GLN A 83 12.98 -6.44 3.74
N HIS A 84 14.27 -6.76 3.73
CA HIS A 84 15.35 -5.81 3.89
C HIS A 84 15.80 -5.28 2.52
N LYS A 85 16.42 -4.09 2.52
CA LYS A 85 16.80 -3.40 1.29
C LYS A 85 17.67 -4.23 0.34
N PRO A 86 18.72 -4.95 0.79
CA PRO A 86 19.53 -5.78 -0.11
C PRO A 86 18.74 -6.84 -0.87
N TYR A 87 17.73 -7.45 -0.26
CA TYR A 87 16.86 -8.39 -0.96
C TYR A 87 16.00 -7.70 -2.02
N MET A 88 15.44 -6.53 -1.68
CA MET A 88 14.66 -5.74 -2.65
C MET A 88 15.54 -5.34 -3.85
N ASP A 89 16.76 -4.86 -3.61
CA ASP A 89 17.69 -4.48 -4.67
C ASP A 89 18.01 -5.67 -5.58
N GLN A 90 18.26 -6.85 -4.99
CA GLN A 90 18.50 -8.10 -5.75
C GLN A 90 17.28 -8.49 -6.60
N GLN A 91 16.05 -8.38 -6.05
CA GLN A 91 14.82 -8.66 -6.81
C GLN A 91 14.62 -7.67 -7.97
N ASN A 92 14.99 -6.40 -7.76
CA ASN A 92 14.96 -5.40 -8.83
C ASN A 92 15.93 -5.76 -9.96
N GLU A 93 17.15 -6.20 -9.62
CA GLU A 93 18.17 -6.58 -10.59
C GLU A 93 17.79 -7.87 -11.34
N ASP A 94 17.45 -8.94 -10.61
CA ASP A 94 17.21 -10.26 -11.18
C ASP A 94 15.92 -10.33 -12.00
N ARG A 95 14.90 -9.58 -11.62
CA ARG A 95 13.55 -9.66 -12.20
C ARG A 95 13.13 -8.41 -12.95
N GLY A 96 13.97 -7.39 -13.00
CA GLY A 96 13.65 -6.12 -13.64
C GLY A 96 12.55 -5.32 -12.93
N TYR A 97 12.33 -5.57 -11.64
CA TYR A 97 11.38 -4.81 -10.85
C TYR A 97 11.89 -3.38 -10.63
N LYS A 98 10.97 -2.46 -10.33
CA LYS A 98 11.30 -1.05 -10.04
C LYS A 98 10.76 -0.67 -8.66
N LEU A 99 10.97 -1.55 -7.69
CA LEU A 99 10.54 -1.33 -6.32
C LEU A 99 11.44 -0.31 -5.63
N ALA A 100 10.84 0.53 -4.80
CA ALA A 100 11.55 1.52 -4.00
C ALA A 100 11.17 1.38 -2.51
N SER A 101 12.13 1.62 -1.63
CA SER A 101 11.88 1.67 -0.20
C SER A 101 11.24 3.01 0.17
N ALA A 102 10.05 2.99 0.75
CA ALA A 102 9.35 4.19 1.22
C ALA A 102 9.84 4.62 2.61
N ALA A 103 9.98 3.65 3.54
CA ALA A 103 10.46 3.89 4.90
C ALA A 103 10.99 2.59 5.53
N PRO A 104 11.93 2.67 6.47
CA PRO A 104 12.28 1.53 7.30
C PRO A 104 11.17 1.26 8.32
N THR A 105 10.91 -0.02 8.61
CA THR A 105 9.96 -0.44 9.64
C THR A 105 10.67 -1.05 10.84
N ILE A 106 11.03 -2.31 10.76
CA ILE A 106 11.72 -3.05 11.83
C ILE A 106 12.94 -3.76 11.29
N THR A 107 13.90 -4.01 12.18
CA THR A 107 15.08 -4.83 11.91
C THR A 107 15.19 -5.89 13.00
N PHE A 108 15.34 -7.15 12.57
CA PHE A 108 15.61 -8.25 13.49
C PHE A 108 17.12 -8.47 13.60
N PRO A 109 17.64 -8.71 14.81
CA PRO A 109 19.03 -9.11 14.96
C PRO A 109 19.26 -10.46 14.28
N LEU A 110 20.29 -10.54 13.44
CA LEU A 110 20.73 -11.79 12.83
C LEU A 110 21.70 -12.49 13.76
N THR A 111 21.41 -13.74 14.11
CA THR A 111 22.25 -14.55 14.99
C THR A 111 22.64 -15.85 14.29
N TYR A 112 23.90 -16.19 14.34
CA TYR A 112 24.42 -17.48 13.88
C TYR A 112 24.59 -18.42 15.05
N TYR A 113 24.12 -19.65 14.91
CA TYR A 113 24.25 -20.70 15.89
C TYR A 113 25.19 -21.77 15.38
N THR A 114 26.07 -22.28 16.27
CA THR A 114 26.96 -23.39 15.96
C THR A 114 26.99 -24.43 17.10
N ARG A 115 26.99 -25.69 16.71
CA ARG A 115 27.23 -26.82 17.65
C ARG A 115 28.73 -27.17 17.78
N LYS A 116 29.57 -26.61 16.90
CA LYS A 116 31.00 -26.96 16.81
C LYS A 116 31.92 -26.06 17.63
N GLY A 117 31.37 -25.21 18.50
CA GLY A 117 32.15 -24.36 19.41
C GLY A 117 32.98 -23.26 18.77
N TYR A 118 32.68 -22.87 17.53
CA TYR A 118 33.31 -21.69 16.92
C TYR A 118 32.93 -20.44 17.68
N LYS A 119 33.93 -19.66 18.12
CA LYS A 119 33.71 -18.39 18.84
C LYS A 119 33.61 -17.19 17.93
N THR A 120 34.07 -17.31 16.70
CA THR A 120 34.07 -16.23 15.70
C THR A 120 33.83 -16.79 14.31
N LEU A 121 33.21 -15.99 13.43
CA LEU A 121 33.15 -16.31 12.01
C LEU A 121 34.49 -15.98 11.34
N PRO A 122 34.99 -16.83 10.42
CA PRO A 122 36.16 -16.49 9.62
C PRO A 122 35.89 -15.22 8.85
N ARG A 123 36.80 -14.26 8.89
CA ARG A 123 36.74 -13.07 8.01
C ARG A 123 36.89 -13.55 6.58
N ARG A 124 35.92 -13.24 5.72
CA ARG A 124 36.18 -13.31 4.28
C ARG A 124 37.16 -12.19 3.95
N HIS A 125 38.33 -12.59 3.45
CA HIS A 125 39.14 -11.65 2.72
C HIS A 125 38.40 -11.34 1.41
N SER A 126 38.00 -10.09 1.21
CA SER A 126 37.60 -9.59 -0.10
C SER A 126 38.85 -9.58 -0.98
N GLU A 127 38.94 -10.51 -1.92
CA GLU A 127 39.80 -10.36 -3.10
C GLU A 127 39.13 -9.42 -4.10
#